data_7255c4e428571305383f540d337e61da
#
_entry.id   7255c4e428571305383f540d337e61da
#
_cell.length_a   1.000
_cell.length_b   1.000
_cell.length_c   1.000
_cell.angle_alpha   90.00
_cell.angle_beta   90.00
_cell.angle_gamma   90.00
#
_symmetry.space_group_name_H-M   'P 1'
#
loop_
_entity.id
_entity.type
_entity.pdbx_description
1 polymer ?
#
loop_
_entity_poly.entity_id
_entity_poly.type
_entity_poly.pdbx_seq_one_letter_code
_entity_poly.pdbx_strand_id
1 'polypeptide(L)'
;VAPSRGLGDVYKRQAKDADAYIADKTRKPAAYNDPLGNYSATALSSITIAWEDDSAEGADKAAIKERNLERIITQKWIAIFPLGVEAWSEHRRTGYPRLLPAVEDKSGGTVDLAQGARRLPYPVEEYDKNNANLQEAVQMLNSESQGSRKGDGMGTRVWWDVKPYNN
;
A
#
# COMPACT_ATOMS: atom_id res chain seq x y z
N VAL A 1 -26.23 31.54 -2.84
CA VAL A 1 -25.66 30.52 -1.94
C VAL A 1 -26.70 29.44 -1.75
N ALA A 2 -26.47 28.24 -2.32
CA ALA A 2 -27.35 27.12 -2.00
C ALA A 2 -27.38 26.96 -0.47
N PRO A 3 -28.58 26.85 0.13
CA PRO A 3 -28.69 26.68 1.59
C PRO A 3 -27.79 25.50 1.99
N SER A 4 -26.98 25.71 3.01
CA SER A 4 -26.11 24.69 3.56
C SER A 4 -26.95 23.44 3.83
N ARG A 5 -26.83 22.45 2.96
CA ARG A 5 -27.47 21.17 3.21
C ARG A 5 -26.92 20.64 4.51
N GLY A 6 -27.82 20.43 5.47
CA GLY A 6 -27.39 20.01 6.80
C GLY A 6 -26.57 18.74 6.75
N LEU A 7 -25.70 18.53 7.72
CA LEU A 7 -24.85 17.36 7.85
C LEU A 7 -25.64 16.05 7.63
N GLY A 8 -26.89 16.01 8.05
CA GLY A 8 -27.82 14.90 7.85
C GLY A 8 -28.13 14.57 6.39
N ASP A 9 -28.17 15.57 5.50
CA ASP A 9 -28.39 15.33 4.07
C ASP A 9 -27.15 14.76 3.39
N VAL A 10 -25.97 15.17 3.86
CA VAL A 10 -24.68 14.60 3.41
C VAL A 10 -24.61 13.13 3.82
N TYR A 11 -24.92 12.82 5.08
CA TYR A 11 -24.93 11.43 5.57
C TYR A 11 -25.95 10.55 4.84
N LYS A 12 -27.17 11.03 4.62
CA LYS A 12 -28.21 10.28 3.88
C LYS A 12 -27.80 10.02 2.44
N ARG A 13 -27.17 10.99 1.79
CA ARG A 13 -26.67 10.81 0.43
C ARG A 13 -25.52 9.81 0.38
N GLN A 14 -24.57 9.94 1.30
CA GLN A 14 -23.41 9.02 1.39
C GLN A 14 -23.88 7.59 1.69
N ALA A 15 -24.85 7.39 2.59
CA ALA A 15 -25.39 6.08 2.87
C ALA A 15 -26.08 5.48 1.63
N LYS A 16 -26.92 6.25 0.94
CA LYS A 16 -27.59 5.80 -0.28
C LYS A 16 -26.59 5.48 -1.40
N ASP A 17 -25.55 6.29 -1.53
CA ASP A 17 -24.50 6.08 -2.51
C ASP A 17 -23.63 4.86 -2.14
N ALA A 18 -23.41 4.63 -0.84
CA ALA A 18 -22.71 3.44 -0.34
C ALA A 18 -23.50 2.16 -0.61
N ASP A 19 -24.82 2.16 -0.36
CA ASP A 19 -25.67 1.00 -0.65
C ASP A 19 -25.70 0.69 -2.14
N ALA A 20 -25.82 1.70 -2.99
CA ALA A 20 -25.75 1.53 -4.45
C ALA A 20 -24.36 1.04 -4.90
N TYR A 21 -23.30 1.53 -4.25
CA TYR A 21 -21.93 1.09 -4.51
C TYR A 21 -21.73 -0.38 -4.13
N ILE A 22 -22.20 -0.80 -2.97
CA ILE A 22 -22.10 -2.18 -2.50
C ILE A 22 -22.97 -3.13 -3.33
N ALA A 23 -24.11 -2.66 -3.81
CA ALA A 23 -24.99 -3.44 -4.67
C ALA A 23 -24.41 -3.72 -6.05
N ASP A 24 -23.55 -2.83 -6.58
CA ASP A 24 -22.89 -3.01 -7.87
C ASP A 24 -21.62 -3.86 -7.73
N LYS A 25 -21.79 -5.16 -7.73
CA LYS A 25 -20.71 -6.14 -7.59
C LYS A 25 -19.69 -6.14 -8.73
N THR A 26 -19.93 -5.40 -9.79
CA THR A 26 -19.04 -5.32 -10.97
C THR A 26 -18.05 -4.17 -10.91
N ARG A 27 -18.20 -3.25 -9.97
CA ARG A 27 -17.31 -2.09 -9.83
C ARG A 27 -15.88 -2.51 -9.56
N LYS A 28 -14.98 -1.81 -10.25
CA LYS A 28 -13.52 -1.99 -10.20
C LYS A 28 -12.85 -0.65 -10.01
N PRO A 29 -11.59 -0.64 -9.54
CA PRO A 29 -10.78 0.57 -9.57
C PRO A 29 -10.72 1.13 -11.00
N ALA A 30 -10.87 2.45 -11.11
CA ALA A 30 -10.77 3.15 -12.38
C ALA A 30 -9.34 3.70 -12.59
N ALA A 31 -9.01 4.04 -13.83
CA ALA A 31 -7.83 4.81 -14.12
C ALA A 31 -7.90 6.18 -13.43
N TYR A 32 -6.78 6.65 -12.92
CA TYR A 32 -6.66 7.98 -12.37
C TYR A 32 -6.24 8.95 -13.46
N ASN A 33 -6.99 10.05 -13.60
CA ASN A 33 -6.61 11.16 -14.44
C ASN A 33 -6.57 12.41 -13.57
N ASP A 34 -5.39 13.01 -13.48
CA ASP A 34 -5.24 14.28 -12.76
C ASP A 34 -6.11 15.36 -13.45
N PRO A 35 -6.98 16.04 -12.70
CA PRO A 35 -7.78 17.15 -13.25
C PRO A 35 -6.94 18.27 -13.88
N LEU A 36 -5.69 18.43 -13.45
CA LEU A 36 -4.75 19.41 -14.00
C LEU A 36 -3.95 18.88 -15.20
N GLY A 37 -4.14 17.62 -15.57
CA GLY A 37 -3.49 17.00 -16.73
C GLY A 37 -1.99 16.69 -16.58
N ASN A 38 -1.43 16.81 -15.37
CA ASN A 38 -0.01 16.59 -15.14
C ASN A 38 0.36 15.10 -15.02
N TYR A 39 -0.59 14.25 -14.68
CA TYR A 39 -0.34 12.84 -14.43
C TYR A 39 -1.59 12.00 -14.73
N SER A 40 -1.38 10.85 -15.32
CA SER A 40 -2.41 9.82 -15.45
C SER A 40 -1.83 8.44 -15.21
N ALA A 41 -2.63 7.54 -14.66
CA ALA A 41 -2.24 6.16 -14.42
C ALA A 41 -3.39 5.22 -14.70
N THR A 42 -3.08 4.06 -15.25
CA THR A 42 -4.05 2.97 -15.40
C THR A 42 -4.43 2.41 -14.03
N ALA A 43 -5.58 1.75 -13.95
CA ALA A 43 -5.96 1.05 -12.72
C ALA A 43 -4.93 -0.05 -12.40
N LEU A 44 -4.41 -0.04 -11.18
CA LEU A 44 -3.41 -1.02 -10.71
C LEU A 44 -4.04 -2.34 -10.24
N SER A 45 -5.35 -2.38 -10.10
CA SER A 45 -6.08 -3.55 -9.64
C SER A 45 -7.33 -3.78 -10.48
N SER A 46 -7.73 -5.04 -10.59
CA SER A 46 -8.97 -5.45 -11.25
C SER A 46 -9.98 -6.07 -10.26
N ILE A 47 -9.71 -6.01 -8.96
CA ILE A 47 -10.63 -6.56 -7.95
C ILE A 47 -11.98 -5.84 -8.02
N THR A 48 -13.04 -6.60 -7.77
CA THR A 48 -14.38 -6.03 -7.56
C THR A 48 -14.62 -5.84 -6.07
N ILE A 49 -15.68 -5.11 -5.71
CA ILE A 49 -16.08 -4.97 -4.30
C ILE A 49 -16.71 -6.24 -3.72
N ALA A 50 -17.14 -7.16 -4.59
CA ALA A 50 -17.78 -8.39 -4.16
C ALA A 50 -16.77 -9.35 -3.52
N TRP A 51 -17.12 -9.90 -2.37
CA TRP A 51 -16.38 -11.00 -1.77
C TRP A 51 -16.42 -12.23 -2.68
N GLU A 52 -15.30 -12.89 -2.85
CA GLU A 52 -15.22 -14.12 -3.63
C GLU A 52 -15.28 -15.33 -2.69
N ASP A 53 -16.19 -16.25 -2.99
CA ASP A 53 -16.33 -17.51 -2.26
C ASP A 53 -15.31 -18.54 -2.78
N ASP A 54 -14.57 -19.14 -1.85
CA ASP A 54 -13.57 -20.17 -2.12
C ASP A 54 -14.08 -21.60 -1.89
N SER A 55 -15.38 -21.77 -1.62
CA SER A 55 -15.99 -23.07 -1.33
C SER A 55 -16.26 -23.91 -2.58
N ALA A 56 -16.29 -23.31 -3.77
CA ALA A 56 -16.60 -24.02 -5.01
C ALA A 56 -15.54 -25.08 -5.33
N GLU A 57 -16.01 -26.24 -5.82
CA GLU A 57 -15.12 -27.32 -6.28
C GLU A 57 -14.32 -26.84 -7.51
N GLY A 58 -13.01 -27.09 -7.52
CA GLY A 58 -12.11 -26.62 -8.59
C GLY A 58 -11.69 -25.15 -8.51
N ALA A 59 -12.15 -24.40 -7.49
CA ALA A 59 -11.73 -23.02 -7.32
C ALA A 59 -10.23 -22.91 -6.97
N ASP A 60 -9.57 -21.94 -7.57
CA ASP A 60 -8.22 -21.54 -7.13
C ASP A 60 -8.30 -20.77 -5.82
N LYS A 61 -8.33 -21.54 -4.73
CA LYS A 61 -8.49 -21.00 -3.37
C LYS A 61 -7.37 -20.03 -2.98
N ALA A 62 -6.15 -20.25 -3.47
CA ALA A 62 -5.01 -19.38 -3.15
C ALA A 62 -5.19 -18.00 -3.83
N ALA A 63 -5.54 -17.98 -5.11
CA ALA A 63 -5.80 -16.74 -5.83
C ALA A 63 -7.02 -15.98 -5.26
N ILE A 64 -8.08 -16.69 -4.88
CA ILE A 64 -9.27 -16.07 -4.27
C ILE A 64 -8.91 -15.44 -2.92
N LYS A 65 -8.15 -16.14 -2.07
CA LYS A 65 -7.69 -15.59 -0.78
C LYS A 65 -6.82 -14.36 -0.96
N GLU A 66 -5.95 -14.35 -1.96
CA GLU A 66 -5.10 -13.20 -2.25
C GLU A 66 -5.93 -11.98 -2.71
N ARG A 67 -6.91 -12.16 -3.59
CA ARG A 67 -7.83 -11.09 -4.00
C ARG A 67 -8.71 -10.59 -2.85
N ASN A 68 -9.16 -11.49 -1.99
CA ASN A 68 -9.91 -11.11 -0.78
C ASN A 68 -9.03 -10.37 0.23
N LEU A 69 -7.76 -10.75 0.36
CA LEU A 69 -6.80 -10.01 1.16
C LEU A 69 -6.61 -8.58 0.63
N GLU A 70 -6.45 -8.42 -0.69
CA GLU A 70 -6.37 -7.09 -1.31
C GLU A 70 -7.60 -6.23 -0.98
N ARG A 71 -8.81 -6.80 -1.01
CA ARG A 71 -10.06 -6.10 -0.63
C ARG A 71 -10.01 -5.61 0.82
N ILE A 72 -9.70 -6.52 1.75
CA ILE A 72 -9.64 -6.21 3.18
C ILE A 72 -8.64 -5.10 3.45
N ILE A 73 -7.42 -5.24 2.94
CA ILE A 73 -6.34 -4.30 3.21
C ILE A 73 -6.61 -2.94 2.57
N THR A 74 -7.22 -2.91 1.39
CA THR A 74 -7.63 -1.65 0.76
C THR A 74 -8.69 -0.91 1.60
N GLN A 75 -9.67 -1.62 2.14
CA GLN A 75 -10.66 -1.03 3.06
C GLN A 75 -10.02 -0.60 4.39
N LYS A 76 -9.13 -1.42 4.95
CA LYS A 76 -8.36 -1.07 6.15
C LYS A 76 -7.56 0.22 5.92
N TRP A 77 -6.86 0.33 4.80
CA TRP A 77 -6.07 1.52 4.44
C TRP A 77 -6.90 2.80 4.49
N ILE A 78 -8.11 2.77 3.94
CA ILE A 78 -9.03 3.90 3.97
C ILE A 78 -9.51 4.19 5.40
N ALA A 79 -9.86 3.14 6.14
CA ALA A 79 -10.44 3.27 7.49
C ALA A 79 -9.45 3.78 8.54
N ILE A 80 -8.15 3.46 8.41
CA ILE A 80 -7.12 3.88 9.36
C ILE A 80 -6.55 5.28 9.09
N PHE A 81 -7.08 6.02 8.13
CA PHE A 81 -6.66 7.40 7.92
C PHE A 81 -6.94 8.26 9.19
N PRO A 82 -5.97 9.04 9.72
CA PRO A 82 -4.64 9.36 9.18
C PRO A 82 -3.47 8.59 9.83
N LEU A 83 -3.63 7.34 10.26
CA LEU A 83 -2.60 6.55 10.94
C LEU A 83 -1.53 6.04 9.94
N GLY A 84 -0.70 6.95 9.44
CA GLY A 84 0.25 6.66 8.36
C GLY A 84 1.25 5.54 8.65
N VAL A 85 1.74 5.44 9.89
CA VAL A 85 2.70 4.39 10.28
C VAL A 85 2.06 2.99 10.22
N GLU A 86 0.82 2.87 10.68
CA GLU A 86 0.06 1.62 10.59
C GLU A 86 -0.21 1.24 9.13
N ALA A 87 -0.66 2.21 8.33
CA ALA A 87 -0.89 2.02 6.91
C ALA A 87 0.39 1.57 6.17
N TRP A 88 1.52 2.20 6.44
CA TRP A 88 2.81 1.83 5.88
C TRP A 88 3.26 0.42 6.31
N SER A 89 3.02 0.04 7.56
CA SER A 89 3.34 -1.30 8.07
C SER A 89 2.50 -2.37 7.39
N GLU A 90 1.20 -2.16 7.24
CA GLU A 90 0.30 -3.07 6.53
C GLU A 90 0.68 -3.22 5.05
N HIS A 91 0.99 -2.11 4.38
CA HIS A 91 1.43 -2.13 2.99
C HIS A 91 2.70 -2.97 2.81
N ARG A 92 3.69 -2.80 3.67
CA ARG A 92 4.93 -3.60 3.62
C ARG A 92 4.67 -5.08 3.89
N ARG A 93 3.79 -5.39 4.84
CA ARG A 93 3.46 -6.76 5.22
C ARG A 93 2.69 -7.51 4.14
N THR A 94 1.79 -6.83 3.43
CA THR A 94 0.81 -7.47 2.54
C THR A 94 1.03 -7.18 1.06
N GLY A 95 1.75 -6.12 0.72
CA GLY A 95 1.83 -5.60 -0.66
C GLY A 95 0.59 -4.81 -1.09
N TYR A 96 -0.36 -4.57 -0.18
CA TYR A 96 -1.62 -3.88 -0.48
C TYR A 96 -1.84 -2.65 0.41
N PRO A 97 -2.64 -1.66 -0.04
CA PRO A 97 -3.21 -1.54 -1.39
C PRO A 97 -2.12 -1.36 -2.46
N ARG A 98 -2.47 -1.57 -3.71
CA ARG A 98 -1.58 -1.23 -4.82
C ARG A 98 -1.49 0.28 -4.93
N LEU A 99 -0.30 0.82 -4.70
CA LEU A 99 -0.05 2.25 -4.71
C LEU A 99 0.62 2.66 -6.02
N LEU A 100 0.26 3.83 -6.52
CA LEU A 100 0.96 4.42 -7.67
C LEU A 100 2.41 4.69 -7.29
N PRO A 101 3.38 4.34 -8.17
CA PRO A 101 4.79 4.63 -7.91
C PRO A 101 5.01 6.15 -7.90
N ALA A 102 6.04 6.59 -7.18
CA ALA A 102 6.45 7.98 -7.23
C ALA A 102 6.96 8.34 -8.64
N VAL A 103 6.58 9.52 -9.13
CA VAL A 103 6.94 9.97 -10.48
C VAL A 103 8.41 10.40 -10.55
N GLU A 104 8.92 10.96 -9.45
CA GLU A 104 10.26 11.55 -9.38
C GLU A 104 11.00 11.09 -8.13
N ASP A 105 12.27 10.72 -8.28
CA ASP A 105 13.15 10.42 -7.15
C ASP A 105 13.80 11.69 -6.60
N LYS A 106 13.38 12.10 -5.41
CA LYS A 106 14.02 13.17 -4.64
C LYS A 106 14.82 12.64 -3.44
N SER A 107 14.97 11.31 -3.34
CA SER A 107 15.67 10.66 -2.24
C SER A 107 17.18 10.51 -2.48
N GLY A 108 17.69 10.91 -3.64
CA GLY A 108 19.08 10.66 -4.03
C GLY A 108 19.40 9.18 -4.22
N GLY A 109 18.42 8.36 -4.61
CA GLY A 109 18.59 6.93 -4.86
C GLY A 109 18.50 6.05 -3.61
N THR A 110 18.16 6.60 -2.45
CA THR A 110 18.01 5.83 -1.19
C THR A 110 16.70 5.05 -1.13
N VAL A 111 15.68 5.47 -1.88
CA VAL A 111 14.38 4.80 -2.00
C VAL A 111 14.31 4.13 -3.37
N ASP A 112 13.74 2.94 -3.42
CA ASP A 112 13.33 2.32 -4.67
C ASP A 112 11.97 2.89 -5.08
N LEU A 113 11.90 3.62 -6.21
CA LEU A 113 10.66 4.27 -6.64
C LEU A 113 9.52 3.28 -6.89
N ALA A 114 9.84 2.09 -7.37
CA ALA A 114 8.82 1.07 -7.62
C ALA A 114 8.27 0.45 -6.34
N GLN A 115 9.07 0.39 -5.29
CA GLN A 115 8.72 -0.29 -4.03
C GLN A 115 8.44 0.67 -2.87
N GLY A 116 8.80 1.93 -3.01
CA GLY A 116 8.71 2.91 -1.94
C GLY A 116 9.71 2.66 -0.80
N ALA A 117 9.55 3.40 0.28
CA ALA A 117 10.36 3.22 1.48
C ALA A 117 9.96 1.94 2.22
N ARG A 118 10.93 1.03 2.43
CA ARG A 118 10.72 -0.27 3.09
C ARG A 118 11.19 -0.28 4.56
N ARG A 119 12.11 0.60 4.93
CA ARG A 119 12.58 0.83 6.31
C ARG A 119 13.09 2.27 6.45
N LEU A 120 13.30 2.67 7.68
CA LEU A 120 14.10 3.86 7.97
C LEU A 120 15.57 3.45 8.10
N PRO A 121 16.53 4.24 7.59
CA PRO A 121 17.95 4.03 7.83
C PRO A 121 18.28 4.24 9.31
N TYR A 122 19.42 3.76 9.73
CA TYR A 122 19.91 4.02 11.08
C TYR A 122 20.19 5.52 11.26
N PRO A 123 19.97 6.09 12.47
CA PRO A 123 20.28 7.49 12.73
C PRO A 123 21.79 7.78 12.63
N VAL A 124 22.13 9.02 12.31
CA VAL A 124 23.53 9.45 12.15
C VAL A 124 24.36 9.21 13.42
N GLU A 125 23.73 9.34 14.58
CA GLU A 125 24.36 9.09 15.88
C GLU A 125 24.92 7.67 16.02
N GLU A 126 24.31 6.68 15.37
CA GLU A 126 24.82 5.30 15.39
C GLU A 126 26.12 5.18 14.62
N TYR A 127 26.27 5.92 13.53
CA TYR A 127 27.51 5.99 12.76
C TYR A 127 28.67 6.60 13.58
N ASP A 128 28.37 7.61 14.40
CA ASP A 128 29.38 8.33 15.18
C ASP A 128 29.74 7.63 16.49
N LYS A 129 28.74 7.07 17.19
CA LYS A 129 28.89 6.59 18.57
C LYS A 129 28.91 5.07 18.70
N ASN A 130 28.39 4.34 17.73
CA ASN A 130 28.18 2.89 17.80
C ASN A 130 28.54 2.16 16.50
N ASN A 131 29.52 2.68 15.77
CA ASN A 131 29.83 2.22 14.41
C ASN A 131 30.11 0.72 14.32
N ALA A 132 30.81 0.12 15.27
CA ALA A 132 31.14 -1.30 15.25
C ALA A 132 29.88 -2.19 15.21
N ASN A 133 28.94 -1.95 16.11
CA ASN A 133 27.67 -2.69 16.15
C ASN A 133 26.78 -2.35 14.94
N LEU A 134 26.86 -1.09 14.47
CA LEU A 134 26.14 -0.69 13.25
C LEU A 134 26.61 -1.47 12.02
N GLN A 135 27.93 -1.66 11.84
CA GLN A 135 28.47 -2.44 10.70
C GLN A 135 28.01 -3.90 10.77
N GLU A 136 27.98 -4.48 11.95
CA GLU A 136 27.45 -5.83 12.13
C GLU A 136 25.97 -5.92 11.75
N ALA A 137 25.16 -4.98 12.22
CA ALA A 137 23.73 -4.89 11.86
C ALA A 137 23.51 -4.70 10.36
N VAL A 138 24.34 -3.88 9.68
CA VAL A 138 24.28 -3.70 8.23
C VAL A 138 24.67 -4.98 7.49
N GLN A 139 25.65 -5.75 7.99
CA GLN A 139 25.98 -7.06 7.44
C GLN A 139 24.83 -8.06 7.56
N MET A 140 24.11 -8.07 8.69
CA MET A 140 22.91 -8.87 8.86
C MET A 140 21.82 -8.48 7.85
N LEU A 141 21.56 -7.17 7.67
CA LEU A 141 20.64 -6.68 6.65
C LEU A 141 21.03 -7.14 5.23
N ASN A 142 22.32 -7.18 4.92
CA ASN A 142 22.81 -7.63 3.62
C ASN A 142 22.60 -9.13 3.40
N SER A 143 22.68 -9.94 4.42
CA SER A 143 22.51 -11.40 4.34
C SER A 143 21.04 -11.83 4.36
N GLU A 144 20.20 -11.15 5.13
CA GLU A 144 18.82 -11.55 5.41
C GLU A 144 17.78 -10.85 4.52
N SER A 145 18.13 -9.72 3.92
CA SER A 145 17.17 -8.95 3.12
C SER A 145 16.71 -9.71 1.87
N GLN A 146 15.41 -9.84 1.71
CA GLN A 146 14.76 -10.43 0.54
C GLN A 146 14.70 -9.48 -0.67
N GLY A 147 15.03 -8.20 -0.47
CA GLY A 147 14.98 -7.18 -1.51
C GLY A 147 16.22 -7.16 -2.42
N SER A 148 16.09 -6.52 -3.57
CA SER A 148 17.21 -6.22 -4.46
C SER A 148 18.17 -5.15 -3.89
N ARG A 149 17.70 -4.34 -2.97
CA ARG A 149 18.48 -3.32 -2.27
C ARG A 149 19.13 -3.90 -1.02
N LYS A 150 20.36 -3.48 -0.75
CA LYS A 150 21.18 -3.93 0.37
C LYS A 150 21.71 -2.73 1.15
N GLY A 151 22.25 -2.99 2.31
CA GLY A 151 22.85 -1.97 3.17
C GLY A 151 21.82 -1.16 3.97
N ASP A 152 22.28 -0.05 4.55
CA ASP A 152 21.46 0.83 5.38
C ASP A 152 20.69 1.86 4.53
N GLY A 153 19.90 1.37 3.59
CA GLY A 153 19.05 2.20 2.73
C GLY A 153 17.57 2.03 3.01
N MET A 154 16.78 3.01 2.57
CA MET A 154 15.32 2.95 2.70
C MET A 154 14.68 1.89 1.79
N GLY A 155 15.38 1.45 0.74
CA GLY A 155 14.91 0.38 -0.14
C GLY A 155 15.23 -1.03 0.34
N THR A 156 16.01 -1.19 1.41
CA THR A 156 16.35 -2.49 2.00
C THR A 156 15.16 -3.03 2.78
N ARG A 157 14.79 -4.28 2.56
CA ARG A 157 13.68 -4.93 3.25
C ARG A 157 14.10 -5.45 4.63
N VAL A 158 13.17 -5.42 5.57
CA VAL A 158 13.28 -6.10 6.86
C VAL A 158 12.84 -7.57 6.73
N TRP A 159 13.21 -8.42 7.68
CA TRP A 159 13.01 -9.87 7.63
C TRP A 159 11.56 -10.33 7.39
N TRP A 160 10.56 -9.59 7.85
CA TRP A 160 9.14 -9.90 7.67
C TRP A 160 8.52 -9.29 6.41
N ASP A 161 9.23 -8.41 5.73
CA ASP A 161 8.80 -7.76 4.49
C ASP A 161 9.15 -8.65 3.29
N VAL A 162 8.43 -9.76 3.16
CA VAL A 162 8.73 -10.84 2.19
C VAL A 162 7.80 -10.86 0.98
N LYS A 163 6.68 -10.16 1.04
CA LYS A 163 5.74 -10.11 -0.09
C LYS A 163 6.34 -9.37 -1.28
N PRO A 164 6.19 -9.90 -2.51
CA PRO A 164 6.54 -9.14 -3.69
C PRO A 164 5.68 -7.87 -3.76
N TYR A 165 6.23 -6.84 -4.36
CA TYR A 165 5.48 -5.62 -4.62
C TYR A 165 4.53 -5.87 -5.80
N ASN A 166 3.24 -5.78 -5.54
CA ASN A 166 2.21 -5.98 -6.56
C ASN A 166 1.86 -4.62 -7.19
N ASN A 167 2.70 -4.16 -8.12
CA ASN A 167 2.39 -3.01 -8.97
C ASN A 167 1.56 -3.43 -10.17
#